data_c011911031d6e52d0bf1db5ea9096f4c
#
_entry.id   c011911031d6e52d0bf1db5ea9096f4c
#
_cell.length_a   1.000
_cell.length_b   1.000
_cell.length_c   1.000
_cell.angle_alpha   90.00
_cell.angle_beta   90.00
_cell.angle_gamma   90.00
#
_symmetry.space_group_name_H-M   'P 1'
#
loop_
_entity.id
_entity.type
_entity.pdbx_description
1 polymer ?
#
loop_
_entity_poly.entity_id
_entity_poly.type
_entity_poly.pdbx_seq_one_letter_code
_entity_poly.pdbx_strand_id
1 'polypeptide(L)'
;MPSAAKQKGNAWERDVAKDLSETFNENFIRVPNSGAYTGGANVYRVDQLTEQQRRMMDGDIMVPPCLSKFKIECKSYKSFDFHQLFTDNKTLNKWIEQAESGLYWFLVIKVTRKGSFILFPATLSHYFRFKNYLRYTEKYIITNYKEFWQANENAIRRLNEINTVEL
;
A
#
# COMPACT_ATOMS: atom_id res chain seq x y z
N MET A 1 -5.85 7.93 -25.27
CA MET A 1 -6.63 8.01 -24.02
C MET A 1 -6.28 6.84 -23.12
N PRO A 2 -6.17 7.02 -21.80
CA PRO A 2 -5.93 5.90 -20.89
C PRO A 2 -7.10 4.92 -20.91
N SER A 3 -6.82 3.62 -20.81
CA SER A 3 -7.86 2.58 -20.74
C SER A 3 -8.77 2.77 -19.51
N ALA A 4 -10.01 2.26 -19.57
CA ALA A 4 -10.96 2.33 -18.45
C ALA A 4 -10.40 1.68 -17.17
N ALA A 5 -9.57 0.64 -17.30
CA ALA A 5 -8.88 0.01 -16.16
C ALA A 5 -7.86 0.96 -15.53
N LYS A 6 -7.06 1.67 -16.33
CA LYS A 6 -6.09 2.66 -15.85
C LYS A 6 -6.79 3.85 -15.18
N GLN A 7 -7.93 4.30 -15.70
CA GLN A 7 -8.72 5.37 -15.08
C GLN A 7 -9.25 4.96 -13.69
N LYS A 8 -9.71 3.71 -13.53
CA LYS A 8 -10.19 3.17 -12.23
C LYS A 8 -9.05 3.04 -11.22
N GLY A 9 -7.87 2.58 -11.64
CA GLY A 9 -6.67 2.54 -10.81
C GLY A 9 -6.33 3.94 -10.30
N ASN A 10 -6.18 4.88 -11.20
CA ASN A 10 -5.87 6.29 -10.87
C ASN A 10 -6.93 6.95 -9.97
N ALA A 11 -8.21 6.57 -10.09
CA ALA A 11 -9.26 7.06 -9.21
C ALA A 11 -9.11 6.48 -7.79
N TRP A 12 -8.81 5.19 -7.68
CA TRP A 12 -8.57 4.55 -6.39
C TRP A 12 -7.35 5.14 -5.66
N GLU A 13 -6.24 5.35 -6.36
CA GLU A 13 -5.05 5.99 -5.79
C GLU A 13 -5.36 7.40 -5.24
N ARG A 14 -6.19 8.19 -5.94
CA ARG A 14 -6.65 9.50 -5.44
C ARG A 14 -7.56 9.39 -4.21
N ASP A 15 -8.48 8.42 -4.21
CA ASP A 15 -9.34 8.16 -3.07
C ASP A 15 -8.50 7.80 -1.83
N VAL A 16 -7.50 6.93 -1.99
CA VAL A 16 -6.57 6.53 -0.92
C VAL A 16 -5.78 7.74 -0.41
N ALA A 17 -5.20 8.54 -1.29
CA ALA A 17 -4.44 9.73 -0.90
C ALA A 17 -5.30 10.71 -0.10
N LYS A 18 -6.56 10.92 -0.51
CA LYS A 18 -7.51 11.77 0.19
C LYS A 18 -7.89 11.19 1.56
N ASP A 19 -8.29 9.92 1.62
CA ASP A 19 -8.69 9.26 2.86
C ASP A 19 -7.56 9.28 3.91
N LEU A 20 -6.32 9.05 3.48
CA LEU A 20 -5.15 9.10 4.36
C LEU A 20 -4.84 10.53 4.80
N SER A 21 -4.96 11.51 3.89
CA SER A 21 -4.75 12.92 4.25
C SER A 21 -5.75 13.39 5.31
N GLU A 22 -7.01 12.97 5.19
CA GLU A 22 -8.04 13.27 6.18
C GLU A 22 -7.79 12.54 7.51
N THR A 23 -7.42 11.25 7.46
CA THR A 23 -7.19 10.43 8.66
C THR A 23 -6.00 10.91 9.46
N PHE A 24 -4.89 11.21 8.79
CA PHE A 24 -3.62 11.60 9.43
C PHE A 24 -3.47 13.11 9.61
N ASN A 25 -4.36 13.92 9.05
CA ASN A 25 -4.20 15.38 8.97
C ASN A 25 -2.82 15.77 8.41
N GLU A 26 -2.39 15.10 7.36
CA GLU A 26 -1.10 15.22 6.70
C GLU A 26 -1.29 15.18 5.18
N ASN A 27 -0.27 15.56 4.42
CA ASN A 27 -0.37 15.62 2.97
C ASN A 27 0.11 14.31 2.31
N PHE A 28 -0.82 13.46 1.90
CA PHE A 28 -0.57 12.29 1.06
C PHE A 28 -0.89 12.62 -0.39
N ILE A 29 -0.01 12.31 -1.29
CA ILE A 29 -0.14 12.67 -2.70
C ILE A 29 -0.03 11.41 -3.56
N ARG A 30 -0.93 11.27 -4.53
CA ARG A 30 -0.79 10.24 -5.55
C ARG A 30 0.49 10.45 -6.36
N VAL A 31 1.30 9.42 -6.55
CA VAL A 31 2.48 9.46 -7.43
C VAL A 31 2.02 9.37 -8.89
N PRO A 32 2.20 10.40 -9.72
CA PRO A 32 1.86 10.33 -11.14
C PRO A 32 2.75 9.31 -11.85
N ASN A 33 2.12 8.40 -12.61
CA ASN A 33 2.84 7.37 -13.39
C ASN A 33 3.81 6.52 -12.53
N SER A 34 3.42 6.15 -11.32
CA SER A 34 4.17 5.30 -10.42
C SER A 34 4.81 4.13 -11.17
N GLY A 35 5.06 3.25 -11.42
CA GLY A 35 5.64 2.21 -12.24
C GLY A 35 6.23 2.61 -13.63
N ALA A 36 5.86 3.73 -14.20
CA ALA A 36 6.35 4.16 -15.52
C ALA A 36 7.53 5.17 -15.44
N TYR A 37 7.67 5.87 -14.31
CA TYR A 37 8.75 6.86 -14.17
C TYR A 37 10.12 6.22 -14.03
N THR A 38 10.21 5.12 -13.28
CA THR A 38 11.45 4.39 -12.99
C THR A 38 11.48 2.98 -13.56
N GLY A 39 10.41 2.51 -14.21
CA GLY A 39 10.31 1.16 -14.77
C GLY A 39 10.58 1.07 -16.28
N GLY A 40 10.82 -0.14 -16.76
CA GLY A 40 11.03 -0.41 -18.18
C GLY A 40 12.25 0.32 -18.74
N ALA A 41 12.06 1.04 -19.87
CA ALA A 41 13.12 1.81 -20.52
C ALA A 41 13.65 3.01 -19.71
N ASN A 42 13.01 3.35 -18.59
CA ASN A 42 13.36 4.51 -17.76
C ASN A 42 14.19 4.16 -16.51
N VAL A 43 14.67 2.93 -16.41
CA VAL A 43 15.49 2.45 -15.25
C VAL A 43 16.70 3.35 -15.00
N TYR A 44 17.32 3.92 -16.04
CA TYR A 44 18.44 4.85 -15.92
C TYR A 44 18.14 6.11 -15.09
N ARG A 45 16.86 6.48 -14.95
CA ARG A 45 16.45 7.64 -14.15
C ARG A 45 16.62 7.41 -12.66
N VAL A 46 16.58 6.14 -12.22
CA VAL A 46 16.77 5.77 -10.82
C VAL A 46 18.14 6.21 -10.31
N ASP A 47 19.18 6.12 -11.17
CA ASP A 47 20.54 6.48 -10.79
C ASP A 47 20.75 7.99 -10.64
N GLN A 48 19.85 8.79 -11.21
CA GLN A 48 19.87 10.25 -11.12
C GLN A 48 19.08 10.78 -9.91
N LEU A 49 18.31 9.92 -9.22
CA LEU A 49 17.51 10.31 -8.06
C LEU A 49 18.33 10.17 -6.78
N THR A 50 18.19 11.14 -5.88
CA THR A 50 18.65 10.98 -4.50
C THR A 50 17.88 9.86 -3.80
N GLU A 51 18.45 9.27 -2.77
CA GLU A 51 17.78 8.24 -1.97
C GLU A 51 16.43 8.73 -1.43
N GLN A 52 16.34 9.97 -1.00
CA GLN A 52 15.11 10.59 -0.54
C GLN A 52 14.06 10.69 -1.66
N GLN A 53 14.44 11.08 -2.87
CA GLN A 53 13.54 11.12 -4.01
C GLN A 53 13.06 9.71 -4.42
N ARG A 54 13.94 8.71 -4.37
CA ARG A 54 13.56 7.32 -4.61
C ARG A 54 12.50 6.85 -3.62
N ARG A 55 12.70 7.09 -2.33
CA ARG A 55 11.74 6.73 -1.27
C ARG A 55 10.40 7.44 -1.44
N MET A 56 10.40 8.72 -1.81
CA MET A 56 9.17 9.47 -2.06
C MET A 56 8.38 8.99 -3.28
N MET A 57 9.05 8.32 -4.22
CA MET A 57 8.43 7.80 -5.46
C MET A 57 8.20 6.27 -5.40
N ASP A 58 8.54 5.62 -4.30
CA ASP A 58 8.29 4.20 -4.10
C ASP A 58 6.82 3.98 -3.67
N GLY A 59 6.09 3.20 -4.45
CA GLY A 59 4.66 2.99 -4.30
C GLY A 59 3.78 3.98 -5.08
N ASP A 60 2.48 3.81 -4.91
CA ASP A 60 1.47 4.62 -5.61
C ASP A 60 1.12 5.92 -4.87
N ILE A 61 1.44 5.99 -3.58
CA ILE A 61 1.16 7.12 -2.70
C ILE A 61 2.45 7.65 -2.10
N MET A 62 2.75 8.91 -2.37
CA MET A 62 3.79 9.66 -1.68
C MET A 62 3.32 9.97 -0.26
N VAL A 63 4.05 9.47 0.72
CA VAL A 63 3.75 9.64 2.15
C VAL A 63 4.43 10.89 2.71
N PRO A 64 3.87 11.54 3.74
CA PRO A 64 4.52 12.68 4.40
C PRO A 64 5.81 12.24 5.11
N PRO A 65 6.76 13.17 5.38
CA PRO A 65 8.05 12.86 6.01
C PRO A 65 7.94 12.10 7.33
N CYS A 66 6.90 12.39 8.13
CA CYS A 66 6.63 11.71 9.40
C CYS A 66 6.19 10.23 9.24
N LEU A 67 5.98 9.76 8.01
CA LEU A 67 5.64 8.38 7.67
C LEU A 67 6.58 7.80 6.60
N SER A 68 7.79 8.32 6.51
CA SER A 68 8.77 8.02 5.45
C SER A 68 9.22 6.56 5.37
N LYS A 69 8.96 5.75 6.40
CA LYS A 69 9.27 4.31 6.42
C LYS A 69 8.21 3.43 5.79
N PHE A 70 7.07 4.02 5.40
CA PHE A 70 5.94 3.29 4.84
C PHE A 70 5.87 3.41 3.34
N LYS A 71 5.52 2.30 2.70
CA LYS A 71 5.13 2.23 1.29
C LYS A 71 3.67 1.81 1.17
N ILE A 72 2.94 2.45 0.26
CA ILE A 72 1.54 2.13 0.00
C ILE A 72 1.36 1.84 -1.48
N GLU A 73 0.99 0.60 -1.78
CA GLU A 73 0.67 0.12 -3.11
C GLU A 73 -0.85 -0.01 -3.26
N CYS A 74 -1.41 0.43 -4.37
CA CYS A 74 -2.85 0.47 -4.63
C CYS A 74 -3.24 -0.47 -5.76
N LYS A 75 -4.26 -1.30 -5.54
CA LYS A 75 -4.84 -2.14 -6.59
C LYS A 75 -6.35 -1.96 -6.65
N SER A 76 -6.88 -1.79 -7.86
CA SER A 76 -8.32 -1.68 -8.10
C SER A 76 -8.76 -2.68 -9.16
N TYR A 77 -9.63 -3.61 -8.77
CA TYR A 77 -10.07 -4.69 -9.63
C TYR A 77 -11.59 -4.84 -9.66
N LYS A 78 -12.09 -5.36 -10.76
CA LYS A 78 -13.52 -5.61 -10.96
C LYS A 78 -14.01 -6.81 -10.15
N SER A 79 -13.17 -7.83 -10.03
CA SER A 79 -13.45 -9.05 -9.29
C SER A 79 -12.16 -9.58 -8.64
N PHE A 80 -12.32 -10.32 -7.57
CA PHE A 80 -11.24 -10.99 -6.86
C PHE A 80 -11.73 -12.34 -6.37
N ASP A 81 -10.96 -13.39 -6.60
CA ASP A 81 -11.33 -14.76 -6.28
C ASP A 81 -10.96 -15.08 -4.82
N PHE A 82 -11.80 -14.66 -3.89
CA PHE A 82 -11.57 -14.83 -2.45
C PHE A 82 -11.36 -16.28 -2.01
N HIS A 83 -11.99 -17.25 -2.70
CA HIS A 83 -11.80 -18.66 -2.39
C HIS A 83 -10.35 -19.14 -2.59
N GLN A 84 -9.59 -18.49 -3.47
CA GLN A 84 -8.17 -18.81 -3.69
C GLN A 84 -7.27 -18.33 -2.54
N LEU A 85 -7.78 -17.56 -1.58
CA LEU A 85 -7.02 -17.23 -0.35
C LEU A 85 -6.75 -18.46 0.51
N PHE A 86 -7.53 -19.54 0.34
CA PHE A 86 -7.32 -20.80 1.04
C PHE A 86 -6.33 -21.74 0.35
N THR A 87 -5.88 -21.39 -0.85
CA THR A 87 -4.95 -22.20 -1.65
C THR A 87 -3.76 -21.33 -2.11
N ASP A 88 -3.77 -20.93 -3.38
CA ASP A 88 -2.74 -20.08 -3.99
C ASP A 88 -3.40 -19.06 -4.93
N ASN A 89 -3.31 -17.79 -4.58
CA ASN A 89 -3.82 -16.72 -5.42
C ASN A 89 -2.66 -16.04 -6.17
N LYS A 90 -2.40 -16.49 -7.38
CA LYS A 90 -1.31 -15.99 -8.23
C LYS A 90 -1.38 -14.48 -8.49
N THR A 91 -2.59 -13.93 -8.56
CA THR A 91 -2.79 -12.49 -8.76
C THR A 91 -2.38 -11.72 -7.51
N LEU A 92 -2.81 -12.17 -6.34
CA LEU A 92 -2.44 -11.55 -5.08
C LEU A 92 -0.94 -11.66 -4.81
N ASN A 93 -0.33 -12.80 -5.11
CA ASN A 93 1.12 -12.97 -4.97
C ASN A 93 1.91 -11.94 -5.78
N LYS A 94 1.52 -11.70 -7.04
CA LYS A 94 2.14 -10.65 -7.88
C LYS A 94 1.96 -9.25 -7.30
N TRP A 95 0.83 -8.95 -6.67
CA TRP A 95 0.62 -7.65 -6.05
C TRP A 95 1.45 -7.49 -4.78
N ILE A 96 1.59 -8.58 -4.01
CA ILE A 96 2.47 -8.61 -2.83
C ILE A 96 3.92 -8.37 -3.26
N GLU A 97 4.43 -9.06 -4.28
CA GLU A 97 5.78 -8.86 -4.83
C GLU A 97 6.03 -7.40 -5.25
N GLN A 98 5.03 -6.70 -5.77
CA GLN A 98 5.12 -5.29 -6.12
C GLN A 98 5.10 -4.36 -4.90
N ALA A 99 4.35 -4.73 -3.86
CA ALA A 99 4.24 -3.95 -2.63
C ALA A 99 5.44 -4.17 -1.71
N GLU A 100 5.98 -5.38 -1.68
CA GLU A 100 7.01 -5.84 -0.75
C GLU A 100 8.37 -5.20 -1.07
N SER A 101 8.53 -3.97 -0.61
CA SER A 101 9.80 -3.26 -0.63
C SER A 101 9.88 -2.31 0.56
N GLY A 102 11.10 -2.04 1.00
CA GLY A 102 11.31 -1.20 2.17
C GLY A 102 10.98 -1.89 3.50
N LEU A 103 10.89 -1.09 4.57
CA LEU A 103 10.76 -1.60 5.93
C LEU A 103 9.30 -1.96 6.27
N TYR A 104 8.38 -1.05 5.97
CA TYR A 104 6.95 -1.23 6.20
C TYR A 104 6.18 -0.98 4.92
N TRP A 105 5.24 -1.85 4.59
CA TRP A 105 4.43 -1.70 3.39
C TRP A 105 2.98 -2.15 3.62
N PHE A 106 2.11 -1.51 2.88
CA PHE A 106 0.69 -1.80 2.82
C PHE A 106 0.24 -1.96 1.38
N LEU A 107 -0.51 -3.01 1.12
CA LEU A 107 -1.20 -3.22 -0.15
C LEU A 107 -2.68 -2.94 0.05
N VAL A 108 -3.20 -1.89 -0.58
CA VAL A 108 -4.61 -1.48 -0.46
C VAL A 108 -5.38 -1.85 -1.71
N ILE A 109 -6.41 -2.68 -1.54
CA ILE A 109 -7.13 -3.34 -2.62
C ILE A 109 -8.58 -2.87 -2.62
N LYS A 110 -9.05 -2.35 -3.77
CA LYS A 110 -10.47 -2.07 -4.01
C LYS A 110 -11.05 -3.11 -4.95
N VAL A 111 -12.08 -3.81 -4.50
CA VAL A 111 -12.86 -4.72 -5.35
C VAL A 111 -14.21 -4.06 -5.63
N THR A 112 -14.49 -3.80 -6.90
CA THR A 112 -15.68 -3.05 -7.34
C THR A 112 -16.96 -3.65 -6.74
N ARG A 113 -17.74 -2.83 -6.03
CA ARG A 113 -19.01 -3.20 -5.36
C ARG A 113 -18.88 -4.25 -4.23
N LYS A 114 -17.65 -4.62 -3.83
CA LYS A 114 -17.42 -5.62 -2.76
C LYS A 114 -16.67 -5.05 -1.56
N GLY A 115 -16.06 -3.88 -1.70
CA GLY A 115 -15.37 -3.21 -0.61
C GLY A 115 -13.89 -2.95 -0.86
N SER A 116 -13.25 -2.44 0.18
CA SER A 116 -11.82 -2.11 0.18
C SER A 116 -11.13 -2.83 1.33
N PHE A 117 -9.95 -3.34 1.06
CA PHE A 117 -9.18 -4.19 1.96
C PHE A 117 -7.75 -3.66 2.06
N ILE A 118 -7.09 -3.96 3.16
CA ILE A 118 -5.67 -3.71 3.37
C ILE A 118 -4.97 -5.02 3.70
N LEU A 119 -3.83 -5.24 3.09
CA LEU A 119 -2.96 -6.37 3.35
C LEU A 119 -1.60 -5.86 3.83
N PHE A 120 -1.03 -6.51 4.83
CA PHE A 120 0.27 -6.19 5.40
C PHE A 120 0.94 -7.45 5.99
N PRO A 121 2.28 -7.43 6.22
CA PRO A 121 2.98 -8.54 6.83
C PRO A 121 2.45 -8.91 8.21
N ALA A 122 2.24 -10.19 8.46
CA ALA A 122 1.75 -10.69 9.75
C ALA A 122 2.72 -10.36 10.92
N THR A 123 4.00 -10.15 10.63
CA THR A 123 5.01 -9.68 11.59
C THR A 123 4.66 -8.33 12.21
N LEU A 124 3.90 -7.49 11.51
CA LEU A 124 3.44 -6.19 12.01
C LEU A 124 2.14 -6.28 12.82
N SER A 125 1.51 -7.44 12.90
CA SER A 125 0.18 -7.59 13.51
C SER A 125 0.12 -7.18 14.98
N HIS A 126 1.19 -7.34 15.73
CA HIS A 126 1.26 -6.98 17.15
C HIS A 126 1.28 -5.46 17.41
N TYR A 127 1.57 -4.64 16.40
CA TYR A 127 1.51 -3.19 16.50
C TYR A 127 0.11 -2.63 16.24
N PHE A 128 -0.77 -3.41 15.59
CA PHE A 128 -2.03 -2.91 15.05
C PHE A 128 -3.26 -3.51 15.72
N ARG A 129 -4.33 -2.73 15.73
CA ARG A 129 -5.67 -3.16 16.14
C ARG A 129 -6.52 -3.39 14.89
N PHE A 130 -7.12 -4.55 14.77
CA PHE A 130 -8.05 -4.90 13.72
C PHE A 130 -9.02 -5.98 14.17
N LYS A 131 -10.20 -5.97 13.54
CA LYS A 131 -11.25 -6.99 13.70
C LYS A 131 -11.40 -7.70 12.36
N ASN A 132 -12.15 -8.78 12.30
CA ASN A 132 -12.55 -9.43 11.04
C ASN A 132 -11.40 -9.49 10.02
N TYR A 133 -10.48 -10.39 10.20
CA TYR A 133 -9.32 -10.54 9.33
C TYR A 133 -9.20 -11.96 8.78
N LEU A 134 -8.49 -12.08 7.68
CA LEU A 134 -8.02 -13.34 7.13
C LEU A 134 -6.50 -13.40 7.19
N ARG A 135 -5.96 -14.58 7.41
CA ARG A 135 -4.54 -14.85 7.19
C ARG A 135 -4.34 -15.43 5.79
N TYR A 136 -3.40 -14.91 5.05
CA TYR A 136 -2.98 -15.44 3.77
C TYR A 136 -1.57 -15.98 3.88
N THR A 137 -1.37 -17.26 3.53
CA THR A 137 -0.09 -18.00 3.62
C THR A 137 0.62 -17.92 4.98
N GLU A 138 -0.08 -17.68 6.07
CA GLU A 138 0.46 -17.39 7.42
C GLU A 138 1.35 -16.14 7.52
N LYS A 139 1.76 -15.57 6.38
CA LYS A 139 2.69 -14.44 6.30
C LYS A 139 2.00 -13.08 6.26
N TYR A 140 0.73 -13.03 5.89
CA TYR A 140 0.03 -11.78 5.62
C TYR A 140 -1.32 -11.72 6.32
N ILE A 141 -1.71 -10.52 6.74
CA ILE A 141 -3.04 -10.21 7.28
C ILE A 141 -3.81 -9.41 6.23
N ILE A 142 -5.07 -9.76 6.02
CA ILE A 142 -6.02 -9.00 5.20
C ILE A 142 -7.18 -8.58 6.08
N THR A 143 -7.51 -7.28 6.13
CA THR A 143 -8.61 -6.76 6.92
C THR A 143 -9.32 -5.59 6.22
N ASN A 144 -10.33 -5.01 6.84
CA ASN A 144 -11.07 -3.89 6.29
C ASN A 144 -10.20 -2.63 6.22
N TYR A 145 -10.16 -1.98 5.07
CA TYR A 145 -9.35 -0.80 4.80
C TYR A 145 -9.69 0.39 5.70
N LYS A 146 -10.96 0.77 5.79
CA LYS A 146 -11.37 1.97 6.54
C LYS A 146 -11.21 1.78 8.05
N GLU A 147 -11.65 0.65 8.56
CA GLU A 147 -11.54 0.33 10.00
C GLU A 147 -10.07 0.28 10.44
N PHE A 148 -9.19 -0.24 9.58
CA PHE A 148 -7.77 -0.34 9.89
C PHE A 148 -7.13 1.03 10.09
N TRP A 149 -7.29 1.95 9.15
CA TRP A 149 -6.68 3.28 9.25
C TRP A 149 -7.20 4.08 10.43
N GLN A 150 -8.52 4.07 10.65
CA GLN A 150 -9.16 4.77 11.78
C GLN A 150 -8.68 4.26 13.14
N ALA A 151 -8.44 2.95 13.27
CA ALA A 151 -8.02 2.33 14.52
C ALA A 151 -6.51 2.46 14.80
N ASN A 152 -5.68 2.75 13.78
CA ASN A 152 -4.24 2.56 13.87
C ASN A 152 -3.40 3.81 13.54
N GLU A 153 -3.98 4.98 13.34
CA GLU A 153 -3.23 6.21 13.04
C GLU A 153 -2.05 6.42 13.99
N ASN A 154 -2.31 6.42 15.29
CA ASN A 154 -1.29 6.61 16.31
C ASN A 154 -0.23 5.49 16.35
N ALA A 155 -0.64 4.25 16.11
CA ALA A 155 0.27 3.11 16.07
C ALA A 155 1.24 3.23 14.88
N ILE A 156 0.75 3.65 13.73
CA ILE A 156 1.54 3.85 12.52
C ILE A 156 2.56 4.98 12.71
N ARG A 157 2.17 6.11 13.32
CA ARG A 157 3.09 7.20 13.65
C ARG A 157 4.21 6.72 14.58
N ARG A 158 3.88 6.00 15.65
CA ARG A 158 4.87 5.44 16.58
C ARG A 158 5.82 4.47 15.89
N LEU A 159 5.31 3.60 15.03
CA LEU A 159 6.12 2.62 14.29
C LEU A 159 7.13 3.33 13.37
N ASN A 160 6.77 4.48 12.81
CA ASN A 160 7.69 5.30 12.02
C ASN A 160 8.83 5.90 12.86
N GLU A 161 8.61 6.15 14.16
CA GLU A 161 9.60 6.74 15.08
C GLU A 161 10.59 5.70 15.62
N ILE A 162 10.22 4.41 15.64
CA ILE A 162 11.10 3.33 16.15
C ILE A 162 12.36 3.26 15.29
N ASN A 163 13.53 3.40 15.90
CA ASN A 163 14.80 3.22 15.23
C ASN A 163 15.00 1.74 14.85
N THR A 164 15.38 1.50 13.60
CA THR A 164 15.52 0.16 12.98
C THR A 164 16.61 -0.73 13.65
N VAL A 165 17.31 -0.22 14.65
CA VAL A 165 18.37 -0.95 15.39
C VAL A 165 17.77 -1.83 16.50
N GLU A 166 16.47 -1.72 16.79
CA GLU A 166 15.78 -2.45 17.88
C GLU A 166 14.85 -3.58 17.36
N LEU A 167 14.88 -3.88 16.06
CA LEU A 167 14.17 -4.98 15.42
C LEU A 167 15.17 -6.06 14.96
#